data_d9f0e69f38d75a177bf8ceadd444f702
#
_entry.id   d9f0e69f38d75a177bf8ceadd444f702
#
_cell.length_a   1.000
_cell.length_b   1.000
_cell.length_c   1.000
_cell.angle_alpha   90.00
_cell.angle_beta   90.00
_cell.angle_gamma   90.00
#
_symmetry.space_group_name_H-M   'P 1'
#
loop_
_entity.id
_entity.type
_entity.pdbx_description
1 polymer ?
#
loop_
_entity_poly.entity_id
_entity_poly.type
_entity_poly.pdbx_seq_one_letter_code
_entity_poly.pdbx_strand_id
1 'polypeptide(L)'
;MAETTVQAAVEEATKRETAGEGRVVRVIGPVVDVKFDGQVPSIYNALTVEADTPMGHLSTVLEVESQLPGGVVRTVAMTSTDGLQRGLTATDTGEPMKMPVGPETLGRIWNVIGQPVDGKPMPQIDEYYPIHHPAPAFDELTLSLIHI
;
A
#
# COMPACT_ATOMS: atom_id res chain seq x y z
N MET A 1 19.15 -22.89 12.43
CA MET A 1 18.47 -22.64 11.14
C MET A 1 16.95 -22.91 11.20
N ALA A 2 16.43 -23.79 12.05
CA ALA A 2 14.97 -24.02 12.16
C ALA A 2 14.24 -22.95 12.99
N GLU A 3 14.87 -22.38 14.01
CA GLU A 3 14.26 -21.37 14.88
C GLU A 3 13.99 -20.04 14.16
N THR A 4 14.88 -19.61 13.25
CA THR A 4 14.69 -18.37 12.48
C THR A 4 13.50 -18.46 11.52
N THR A 5 13.23 -19.65 10.97
CA THR A 5 12.09 -19.86 10.06
C THR A 5 10.75 -19.87 10.81
N VAL A 6 10.74 -20.43 12.04
CA VAL A 6 9.55 -20.44 12.89
C VAL A 6 9.23 -19.02 13.40
N GLN A 7 10.25 -18.26 13.77
CA GLN A 7 10.10 -16.86 14.23
C GLN A 7 9.53 -15.98 13.13
N ALA A 8 10.05 -16.09 11.90
CA ALA A 8 9.53 -15.34 10.75
C ALA A 8 8.09 -15.75 10.39
N ALA A 9 7.77 -17.04 10.48
CA ALA A 9 6.40 -17.51 10.23
C ALA A 9 5.41 -17.07 11.32
N VAL A 10 5.84 -17.00 12.58
CA VAL A 10 5.02 -16.50 13.69
C VAL A 10 4.83 -14.99 13.57
N GLU A 11 5.86 -14.24 13.16
CA GLU A 11 5.80 -12.80 12.95
C GLU A 11 4.88 -12.45 11.76
N GLU A 12 4.96 -13.23 10.69
CA GLU A 12 4.07 -13.10 9.52
C GLU A 12 2.62 -13.53 9.84
N ALA A 13 2.41 -14.54 10.67
CA ALA A 13 1.09 -14.94 11.15
C ALA A 13 0.49 -13.90 12.11
N THR A 14 1.30 -13.32 13.02
CA THR A 14 0.88 -12.24 13.93
C THR A 14 0.55 -10.96 13.16
N LYS A 15 1.28 -10.69 12.06
CA LYS A 15 1.03 -9.56 11.17
C LYS A 15 -0.28 -9.72 10.39
N ARG A 16 -0.68 -10.95 10.06
CA ARG A 16 -1.98 -11.25 9.43
C ARG A 16 -3.15 -11.13 10.42
N GLU A 17 -2.95 -11.37 11.70
CA GLU A 17 -3.99 -11.20 12.75
C GLU A 17 -4.28 -9.73 13.08
N THR A 18 -3.40 -8.79 12.71
CA THR A 18 -3.59 -7.35 12.92
C THR A 18 -4.19 -6.62 11.72
N ALA A 19 -4.38 -7.28 10.58
CA ALA A 19 -5.05 -6.72 9.42
C ALA A 19 -6.53 -6.49 9.75
N GLY A 20 -6.89 -5.25 10.09
CA GLY A 20 -8.28 -4.87 10.35
C GLY A 20 -9.10 -4.94 9.07
N GLU A 21 -10.32 -5.47 9.16
CA GLU A 21 -11.29 -5.40 8.07
C GLU A 21 -12.23 -4.22 8.27
N GLY A 22 -12.38 -3.42 7.24
CA GLY A 22 -13.34 -2.33 7.16
C GLY A 22 -14.33 -2.53 6.02
N ARG A 23 -15.34 -1.67 5.98
CA ARG A 23 -16.32 -1.64 4.90
C ARG A 23 -16.37 -0.29 4.23
N VAL A 24 -16.36 -0.29 2.92
CA VAL A 24 -16.57 0.92 2.11
C VAL A 24 -17.95 1.49 2.42
N VAL A 25 -17.98 2.73 2.91
CA VAL A 25 -19.25 3.42 3.26
C VAL A 25 -19.58 4.54 2.29
N ARG A 26 -18.59 5.11 1.62
CA ARG A 26 -18.79 6.18 0.64
C ARG A 26 -17.69 6.17 -0.43
N VAL A 27 -18.06 6.47 -1.67
CA VAL A 27 -17.14 6.64 -2.81
C VAL A 27 -17.50 7.95 -3.50
N ILE A 28 -16.52 8.84 -3.67
CA ILE A 28 -16.68 10.13 -4.36
C ILE A 28 -15.44 10.34 -5.24
N GLY A 29 -15.51 9.92 -6.51
CA GLY A 29 -14.35 9.92 -7.38
C GLY A 29 -13.22 9.10 -6.77
N PRO A 30 -12.00 9.62 -6.60
CA PRO A 30 -10.89 8.91 -6.00
C PRO A 30 -10.96 8.83 -4.46
N VAL A 31 -11.86 9.58 -3.83
CA VAL A 31 -11.99 9.60 -2.37
C VAL A 31 -12.94 8.50 -1.90
N VAL A 32 -12.45 7.65 -1.03
CA VAL A 32 -13.20 6.51 -0.48
C VAL A 32 -13.18 6.58 1.04
N ASP A 33 -14.35 6.56 1.67
CA ASP A 33 -14.46 6.47 3.11
C ASP A 33 -14.73 5.01 3.50
N VAL A 34 -13.92 4.48 4.40
CA VAL A 34 -13.99 3.10 4.89
C VAL A 34 -14.25 3.11 6.39
N LYS A 35 -15.22 2.35 6.86
CA LYS A 35 -15.54 2.21 8.28
C LYS A 35 -14.92 0.94 8.85
N PHE A 36 -14.25 1.08 9.97
CA PHE A 36 -13.72 -0.01 10.79
C PHE A 36 -14.50 -0.08 12.11
N ASP A 37 -14.90 -1.28 12.50
CA ASP A 37 -15.59 -1.49 13.77
C ASP A 37 -14.63 -1.82 14.92
N GLY A 38 -13.36 -2.09 14.62
CA GLY A 38 -12.27 -2.37 15.55
C GLY A 38 -11.20 -1.31 15.54
N GLN A 39 -9.96 -1.74 15.43
CA GLN A 39 -8.81 -0.85 15.32
C GLN A 39 -8.85 -0.06 14.02
N VAL A 40 -8.68 1.25 14.14
CA VAL A 40 -8.66 2.15 12.98
C VAL A 40 -7.24 2.17 12.40
N PRO A 41 -7.07 1.97 11.08
CA PRO A 41 -5.78 2.06 10.41
C PRO A 41 -5.04 3.36 10.67
N SER A 42 -3.72 3.30 10.71
CA SER A 42 -2.88 4.48 10.81
C SER A 42 -2.92 5.30 9.52
N ILE A 43 -2.64 6.60 9.63
CA ILE A 43 -2.46 7.47 8.47
C ILE A 43 -1.30 6.91 7.64
N TYR A 44 -1.44 6.96 6.30
CA TYR A 44 -0.56 6.39 5.28
C TYR A 44 -0.59 4.87 5.14
N ASN A 45 -1.34 4.13 5.98
CA ASN A 45 -1.52 2.70 5.72
C ASN A 45 -2.20 2.49 4.36
N ALA A 46 -1.76 1.44 3.67
CA ALA A 46 -2.41 0.96 2.46
C ALA A 46 -3.55 0.01 2.82
N LEU A 47 -4.71 0.22 2.23
CA LEU A 47 -5.84 -0.71 2.30
C LEU A 47 -6.01 -1.37 0.93
N THR A 48 -6.35 -2.63 0.90
CA THR A 48 -6.70 -3.35 -0.34
C THR A 48 -8.18 -3.64 -0.38
N VAL A 49 -8.79 -3.43 -1.55
CA VAL A 49 -10.17 -3.83 -1.84
C VAL A 49 -10.14 -4.75 -3.04
N GLU A 50 -10.57 -5.97 -2.83
CA GLU A 50 -10.68 -6.97 -3.89
C GLU A 50 -12.13 -7.46 -3.95
N ALA A 51 -12.71 -7.45 -5.13
CA ALA A 51 -14.07 -7.91 -5.34
C ALA A 51 -14.30 -8.39 -6.77
N ASP A 52 -15.09 -9.44 -6.91
CA ASP A 52 -15.60 -9.83 -8.21
C ASP A 52 -16.85 -9.03 -8.51
N THR A 53 -16.81 -8.24 -9.57
CA THR A 53 -17.90 -7.39 -10.02
C THR A 53 -18.43 -7.88 -11.36
N PRO A 54 -19.64 -7.49 -11.77
CA PRO A 54 -20.14 -7.80 -13.11
C PRO A 54 -19.29 -7.25 -14.25
N MET A 55 -18.42 -6.28 -13.95
CA MET A 55 -17.47 -5.67 -14.89
C MET A 55 -16.10 -6.36 -14.89
N GLY A 56 -15.88 -7.35 -14.03
CA GLY A 56 -14.63 -8.08 -13.88
C GLY A 56 -14.09 -8.03 -12.45
N HIS A 57 -12.89 -8.59 -12.27
CA HIS A 57 -12.19 -8.55 -10.99
C HIS A 57 -11.69 -7.14 -10.70
N LEU A 58 -12.11 -6.58 -9.56
CA LEU A 58 -11.67 -5.30 -9.04
C LEU A 58 -10.54 -5.54 -8.04
N SER A 59 -9.41 -4.88 -8.24
CA SER A 59 -8.33 -4.80 -7.27
C SER A 59 -7.89 -3.34 -7.16
N THR A 60 -8.14 -2.73 -6.01
CA THR A 60 -7.88 -1.31 -5.77
C THR A 60 -7.11 -1.15 -4.48
N VAL A 61 -6.05 -0.33 -4.54
CA VAL A 61 -5.28 0.08 -3.38
C VAL A 61 -5.70 1.49 -2.97
N LEU A 62 -5.99 1.66 -1.69
CA LEU A 62 -6.41 2.91 -1.08
C LEU A 62 -5.35 3.32 -0.04
N GLU A 63 -4.97 4.58 0.00
CA GLU A 63 -4.10 5.13 1.04
C GLU A 63 -4.92 5.91 2.06
N VAL A 64 -4.67 5.69 3.34
CA VAL A 64 -5.35 6.40 4.44
C VAL A 64 -4.78 7.80 4.57
N GLU A 65 -5.61 8.82 4.33
CA GLU A 65 -5.24 10.23 4.43
C GLU A 65 -5.64 10.88 5.76
N SER A 66 -6.77 10.46 6.31
CA SER A 66 -7.25 11.00 7.57
C SER A 66 -8.19 10.06 8.28
N GLN A 67 -8.20 10.17 9.61
CA GLN A 67 -9.15 9.48 10.49
C GLN A 67 -10.30 10.43 10.81
N LEU A 68 -11.52 9.93 10.68
CA LEU A 68 -12.76 10.66 10.94
C LEU A 68 -13.46 10.09 12.19
N PRO A 69 -14.36 10.85 12.84
CA PRO A 69 -15.14 10.32 13.95
C PRO A 69 -15.94 9.06 13.58
N GLY A 70 -16.14 8.17 14.56
CA GLY A 70 -16.95 6.97 14.39
C GLY A 70 -16.25 5.80 13.72
N GLY A 71 -14.91 5.73 13.77
CA GLY A 71 -14.14 4.63 13.21
C GLY A 71 -14.06 4.65 11.68
N VAL A 72 -14.26 5.81 11.08
CA VAL A 72 -14.17 5.99 9.63
C VAL A 72 -12.80 6.54 9.27
N VAL A 73 -12.19 5.99 8.23
CA VAL A 73 -11.00 6.57 7.60
C VAL A 73 -11.35 7.09 6.22
N ARG A 74 -10.79 8.23 5.88
CA ARG A 74 -10.82 8.78 4.53
C ARG A 74 -9.58 8.36 3.80
N THR A 75 -9.76 7.80 2.62
CA THR A 75 -8.69 7.27 1.79
C THR A 75 -8.73 7.86 0.40
N VAL A 76 -7.60 7.82 -0.29
CA VAL A 76 -7.48 8.12 -1.71
C VAL A 76 -7.13 6.85 -2.48
N ALA A 77 -7.87 6.57 -3.54
CA ALA A 77 -7.61 5.44 -4.41
C ALA A 77 -6.42 5.72 -5.33
N MET A 78 -5.47 4.80 -5.35
CA MET A 78 -4.27 4.86 -6.18
C MET A 78 -4.47 4.27 -7.58
N THR A 79 -5.59 3.58 -7.76
CA THR A 79 -6.03 3.02 -9.04
C THR A 79 -7.46 3.48 -9.35
N SER A 80 -8.02 3.04 -10.49
CA SER A 80 -9.41 3.39 -10.81
C SER A 80 -10.38 2.91 -9.73
N THR A 81 -11.39 3.73 -9.46
CA THR A 81 -12.52 3.40 -8.58
C THR A 81 -13.73 2.85 -9.34
N ASP A 82 -13.57 2.58 -10.64
CA ASP A 82 -14.64 2.03 -11.46
C ASP A 82 -15.06 0.64 -10.95
N GLY A 83 -16.34 0.50 -10.63
CA GLY A 83 -16.87 -0.73 -10.03
C GLY A 83 -16.77 -0.81 -8.51
N LEU A 84 -16.11 0.14 -7.85
CA LEU A 84 -16.05 0.20 -6.39
C LEU A 84 -17.43 0.56 -5.83
N GLN A 85 -17.96 -0.28 -4.94
CA GLN A 85 -19.30 -0.13 -4.38
C GLN A 85 -19.25 -0.05 -2.85
N ARG A 86 -20.28 0.58 -2.30
CA ARG A 86 -20.51 0.55 -0.84
C ARG A 86 -20.74 -0.87 -0.36
N GLY A 87 -20.20 -1.19 0.82
CA GLY A 87 -20.33 -2.50 1.43
C GLY A 87 -19.21 -3.48 1.10
N LEU A 88 -18.34 -3.17 0.12
CA LEU A 88 -17.16 -3.99 -0.14
C LEU A 88 -16.22 -3.98 1.06
N THR A 89 -15.55 -5.09 1.28
CA THR A 89 -14.54 -5.22 2.33
C THR A 89 -13.24 -4.56 1.89
N ALA A 90 -12.67 -3.76 2.78
CA ALA A 90 -11.33 -3.20 2.65
C ALA A 90 -10.45 -3.77 3.76
N THR A 91 -9.31 -4.31 3.41
CA THR A 91 -8.37 -4.93 4.35
C THR A 91 -7.18 -4.00 4.57
N ASP A 92 -6.89 -3.68 5.83
CA ASP A 92 -5.70 -2.93 6.20
C ASP A 92 -4.46 -3.82 6.06
N THR A 93 -3.47 -3.38 5.31
CA THR A 93 -2.20 -4.12 5.17
C THR A 93 -1.29 -3.96 6.39
N GLY A 94 -1.60 -3.00 7.29
CA GLY A 94 -0.79 -2.66 8.46
C GLY A 94 0.47 -1.86 8.13
N GLU A 95 0.69 -1.52 6.86
CA GLU A 95 1.90 -0.85 6.39
C GLU A 95 1.55 0.22 5.34
N PRO A 96 2.41 1.25 5.19
CA PRO A 96 2.28 2.19 4.08
C PRO A 96 2.64 1.53 2.75
N MET A 97 2.22 2.16 1.66
CA MET A 97 2.65 1.72 0.33
C MET A 97 4.17 1.78 0.21
N LYS A 98 4.72 0.79 -0.49
CA LYS A 98 6.16 0.63 -0.70
C LYS A 98 6.49 0.60 -2.19
N MET A 99 7.61 1.19 -2.54
CA MET A 99 8.18 1.16 -3.88
C MET A 99 9.41 0.27 -3.91
N PRO A 100 9.59 -0.53 -4.97
CA PRO A 100 10.82 -1.27 -5.17
C PRO A 100 11.99 -0.30 -5.38
N VAL A 101 13.11 -0.60 -4.78
CA VAL A 101 14.36 0.17 -4.90
C VAL A 101 15.52 -0.76 -5.27
N GLY A 102 16.62 -0.17 -5.74
CA GLY A 102 17.82 -0.92 -6.10
C GLY A 102 18.15 -0.85 -7.59
N PRO A 103 19.29 -1.42 -8.00
CA PRO A 103 19.77 -1.41 -9.38
C PRO A 103 18.78 -2.05 -10.38
N GLU A 104 18.00 -3.02 -9.93
CA GLU A 104 17.04 -3.78 -10.72
C GLU A 104 15.87 -2.92 -11.21
N THR A 105 15.66 -1.76 -10.56
CA THR A 105 14.61 -0.81 -10.92
C THR A 105 15.04 0.15 -12.03
N LEU A 106 16.34 0.25 -12.32
CA LEU A 106 16.88 1.18 -13.30
C LEU A 106 16.40 0.84 -14.73
N GLY A 107 16.03 1.87 -15.47
CA GLY A 107 15.55 1.71 -16.85
C GLY A 107 14.18 1.04 -16.96
N ARG A 108 13.42 0.98 -15.86
CA ARG A 108 12.06 0.43 -15.79
C ARG A 108 11.05 1.56 -15.54
N ILE A 109 9.80 1.31 -15.87
CA ILE A 109 8.69 2.23 -15.63
C ILE A 109 7.74 1.57 -14.65
N TRP A 110 7.45 2.27 -13.56
CA TRP A 110 6.64 1.78 -12.45
C TRP A 110 5.39 2.63 -12.28
N ASN A 111 4.30 2.00 -11.87
CA ASN A 111 3.12 2.74 -11.39
C ASN A 111 3.29 3.11 -9.90
N VAL A 112 2.35 3.89 -9.38
CA VAL A 112 2.36 4.40 -7.99
C VAL A 112 2.31 3.30 -6.92
N ILE A 113 1.84 2.10 -7.26
CA ILE A 113 1.76 0.95 -6.35
C ILE A 113 2.94 -0.04 -6.52
N GLY A 114 4.03 0.37 -7.20
CA GLY A 114 5.23 -0.43 -7.34
C GLY A 114 5.15 -1.58 -8.35
N GLN A 115 4.24 -1.52 -9.31
CA GLN A 115 4.12 -2.52 -10.37
C GLN A 115 4.74 -2.00 -11.68
N PRO A 116 5.46 -2.84 -12.44
CA PRO A 116 6.01 -2.43 -13.72
C PRO A 116 4.90 -2.24 -14.76
N VAL A 117 4.98 -1.14 -15.51
CA VAL A 117 4.03 -0.80 -16.61
C VAL A 117 4.71 -0.72 -17.98
N ASP A 118 5.95 -1.14 -18.07
CA ASP A 118 6.76 -1.14 -19.29
C ASP A 118 6.60 -2.42 -20.16
N GLY A 119 5.63 -3.28 -19.83
CA GLY A 119 5.38 -4.54 -20.53
C GLY A 119 6.39 -5.65 -20.26
N LYS A 120 7.33 -5.44 -19.37
CA LYS A 120 8.32 -6.45 -18.97
C LYS A 120 7.89 -7.13 -17.65
N PRO A 121 8.33 -8.37 -17.40
CA PRO A 121 8.01 -9.06 -16.16
C PRO A 121 8.61 -8.31 -14.95
N MET A 122 8.01 -8.54 -13.77
CA MET A 122 8.54 -8.06 -12.49
C MET A 122 9.96 -8.60 -12.29
N PRO A 123 10.97 -7.74 -12.08
CA PRO A 123 12.31 -8.21 -11.71
C PRO A 123 12.30 -8.80 -10.29
N GLN A 124 13.33 -9.55 -9.96
CA GLN A 124 13.54 -9.95 -8.57
C GLN A 124 14.00 -8.72 -7.78
N ILE A 125 13.20 -8.32 -6.80
CA ILE A 125 13.45 -7.15 -5.95
C ILE A 125 13.68 -7.63 -4.53
N ASP A 126 14.80 -7.25 -3.97
CA ASP A 126 15.18 -7.62 -2.59
C ASP A 126 14.81 -6.53 -1.58
N GLU A 127 14.59 -5.29 -2.02
CA GLU A 127 14.41 -4.15 -1.14
C GLU A 127 13.24 -3.25 -1.58
N TYR A 128 12.44 -2.82 -0.58
CA TYR A 128 11.29 -1.92 -0.78
C TYR A 128 11.34 -0.80 0.24
N TYR A 129 11.13 0.43 -0.21
CA TYR A 129 11.02 1.61 0.66
C TYR A 129 9.60 2.12 0.71
N PRO A 130 9.12 2.54 1.90
CA PRO A 130 7.83 3.22 2.00
C PRO A 130 7.89 4.54 1.24
N ILE A 131 6.79 4.89 0.54
CA ILE A 131 6.73 6.16 -0.21
C ILE A 131 6.75 7.38 0.72
N HIS A 132 6.22 7.23 1.93
CA HIS A 132 6.32 8.24 2.99
C HIS A 132 7.50 7.89 3.89
N HIS A 133 8.63 8.53 3.61
CA HIS A 133 9.81 8.36 4.42
C HIS A 133 10.55 9.71 4.58
N PRO A 134 11.23 9.96 5.70
CA PRO A 134 11.98 11.19 5.91
C PRO A 134 13.03 11.39 4.83
N ALA A 135 13.34 12.65 4.53
CA ALA A 135 14.49 12.96 3.67
C ALA A 135 15.78 12.39 4.29
N PRO A 136 16.74 11.92 3.47
CA PRO A 136 18.03 11.46 3.96
C PRO A 136 18.71 12.53 4.80
N ALA A 137 19.47 12.12 5.82
CA ALA A 137 20.30 13.04 6.58
C ALA A 137 21.38 13.67 5.68
N PHE A 138 21.84 14.86 6.04
CA PHE A 138 22.80 15.61 5.20
C PHE A 138 24.11 14.85 4.96
N ASP A 139 24.55 14.05 5.91
CA ASP A 139 25.72 13.20 5.86
C ASP A 139 25.55 11.95 4.98
N GLU A 140 24.32 11.55 4.72
CA GLU A 140 23.96 10.45 3.80
C GLU A 140 23.87 10.91 2.34
N LEU A 141 23.81 12.23 2.11
CA LEU A 141 23.71 12.79 0.77
C LEU A 141 25.06 12.70 0.03
N THR A 142 25.08 11.96 -1.06
CA THR A 142 26.21 12.01 -1.99
C THR A 142 26.16 13.33 -2.74
N LEU A 143 27.01 14.27 -2.32
CA LEU A 143 27.19 15.52 -3.06
C LEU A 143 27.89 15.20 -4.37
N SER A 144 27.15 15.16 -5.45
CA SER A 144 27.70 15.07 -6.79
C SER A 144 28.38 16.41 -7.11
N LEU A 145 29.73 16.44 -7.08
CA LEU A 145 30.49 17.53 -7.63
C LEU A 145 30.39 17.40 -9.15
N ILE A 146 29.61 18.25 -9.77
CA ILE A 146 29.58 18.39 -11.23
C ILE A 146 30.82 19.20 -11.58
N HIS A 147 31.85 18.54 -12.10
CA HIS A 147 32.93 19.21 -12.77
C HIS A 147 32.47 19.59 -14.18
N ILE A 148 32.31 20.86 -14.41
CA ILE A 148 32.12 21.43 -15.75
C ILE A 148 33.51 21.61 -16.39
#